data_1b6b596188bd75f2e99dce0596174acb
#
_entry.id   1b6b596188bd75f2e99dce0596174acb
#
_cell.length_a   1.000
_cell.length_b   1.000
_cell.length_c   1.000
_cell.angle_alpha   90.00
_cell.angle_beta   90.00
_cell.angle_gamma   90.00
#
_symmetry.space_group_name_H-M   'P 1'
#
loop_
_entity.id
_entity.type
_entity.pdbx_description
1 polymer ?
#
loop_
_entity_poly.entity_id
_entity_poly.type
_entity_poly.pdbx_seq_one_letter_code
_entity_poly.pdbx_strand_id
1 'polypeptide(L)'
;MQTAPPPHLQEQQYNWSYAWSQPLFRIKFIVVWLLIFPLLSIFHLFFAYIEKREGVVLYDWLLNQIPVHNASLPVFIFIWGAALLAIIRCLKSPQILLVLLWSYLLVSISRILCIWLVPLNAPPHLIPLVDPLTNFFYGKQYITKDLFFSGHTSSVFIVFLGLEKKRDKVFTLVSVICIAALLLVQHVHYTIDILAAPVISYLCYKLAKLIVQSGH
;
A
#
# COMPACT_ATOMS: atom_id res chain seq x y z
N MET A 1 -29.65 -17.17 0.84
CA MET A 1 -28.54 -17.51 1.76
C MET A 1 -27.67 -18.55 1.06
N GLN A 2 -26.49 -18.18 0.54
CA GLN A 2 -25.52 -19.17 0.05
C GLN A 2 -24.87 -19.80 1.29
N THR A 3 -25.06 -21.09 1.47
CA THR A 3 -24.40 -21.87 2.51
C THR A 3 -22.90 -21.86 2.27
N ALA A 4 -22.11 -21.61 3.31
CA ALA A 4 -20.65 -21.68 3.21
C ALA A 4 -20.23 -23.06 2.69
N PRO A 5 -19.28 -23.15 1.75
CA PRO A 5 -18.82 -24.41 1.22
C PRO A 5 -18.22 -25.29 2.36
N PRO A 6 -18.33 -26.61 2.26
CA PRO A 6 -17.83 -27.53 3.26
C PRO A 6 -16.32 -27.38 3.48
N PRO A 7 -15.78 -27.66 4.68
CA PRO A 7 -14.40 -27.35 5.07
C PRO A 7 -13.32 -27.89 4.11
N HIS A 8 -13.51 -29.07 3.52
CA HIS A 8 -12.57 -29.66 2.58
C HIS A 8 -12.49 -28.90 1.24
N LEU A 9 -13.58 -28.25 0.80
CA LEU A 9 -13.55 -27.37 -0.39
C LEU A 9 -12.87 -26.02 -0.08
N GLN A 10 -12.98 -25.56 1.16
CA GLN A 10 -12.25 -24.35 1.60
C GLN A 10 -10.73 -24.62 1.65
N GLU A 11 -10.28 -25.75 2.20
CA GLU A 11 -8.86 -26.11 2.20
C GLU A 11 -8.28 -26.28 0.79
N GLN A 12 -9.04 -26.82 -0.16
CA GLN A 12 -8.62 -26.93 -1.56
C GLN A 12 -8.43 -25.55 -2.23
N GLN A 13 -9.29 -24.58 -1.95
CA GLN A 13 -9.17 -23.22 -2.49
C GLN A 13 -7.90 -22.49 -2.02
N TYR A 14 -7.35 -22.87 -0.85
CA TYR A 14 -6.12 -22.29 -0.30
C TYR A 14 -4.83 -22.99 -0.74
N ASN A 15 -4.92 -24.06 -1.57
CA ASN A 15 -3.76 -24.83 -2.01
C ASN A 15 -3.21 -24.28 -3.34
N TRP A 16 -1.90 -24.06 -3.41
CA TRP A 16 -1.20 -23.60 -4.60
C TRP A 16 -1.37 -24.52 -5.80
N SER A 17 -1.32 -25.84 -5.62
CA SER A 17 -1.52 -26.81 -6.70
C SER A 17 -2.89 -26.68 -7.34
N TYR A 18 -3.92 -26.51 -6.51
CA TYR A 18 -5.29 -26.28 -6.99
C TYR A 18 -5.41 -24.91 -7.69
N ALA A 19 -4.86 -23.84 -7.10
CA ALA A 19 -4.92 -22.52 -7.72
C ALA A 19 -4.26 -22.52 -9.12
N TRP A 20 -3.12 -23.16 -9.26
CA TRP A 20 -2.42 -23.29 -10.55
C TRP A 20 -3.15 -24.21 -11.56
N SER A 21 -3.99 -25.14 -11.14
CA SER A 21 -4.83 -25.91 -12.06
C SER A 21 -5.96 -25.08 -12.69
N GLN A 22 -6.34 -23.96 -12.04
CA GLN A 22 -7.42 -23.09 -12.51
C GLN A 22 -6.94 -22.09 -13.59
N PRO A 23 -7.46 -22.14 -14.84
CA PRO A 23 -7.02 -21.25 -15.90
C PRO A 23 -7.19 -19.77 -15.56
N LEU A 24 -8.32 -19.39 -14.94
CA LEU A 24 -8.63 -18.02 -14.57
C LEU A 24 -7.66 -17.46 -13.52
N PHE A 25 -7.23 -18.28 -12.55
CA PHE A 25 -6.23 -17.87 -11.59
C PHE A 25 -4.90 -17.55 -12.30
N ARG A 26 -4.43 -18.44 -13.18
CA ARG A 26 -3.20 -18.23 -13.95
C ARG A 26 -3.23 -16.96 -14.78
N ILE A 27 -4.33 -16.75 -15.51
CA ILE A 27 -4.51 -15.55 -16.33
C ILE A 27 -4.43 -14.29 -15.45
N LYS A 28 -5.21 -14.22 -14.36
CA LYS A 28 -5.23 -13.07 -13.46
C LYS A 28 -3.87 -12.84 -12.80
N PHE A 29 -3.16 -13.91 -12.45
CA PHE A 29 -1.84 -13.83 -11.86
C PHE A 29 -0.79 -13.32 -12.87
N ILE A 30 -0.80 -13.82 -14.09
CA ILE A 30 0.11 -13.35 -15.16
C ILE A 30 -0.19 -11.90 -15.52
N VAL A 31 -1.46 -11.57 -15.71
CA VAL A 31 -1.89 -10.21 -16.09
C VAL A 31 -1.47 -9.18 -15.02
N VAL A 32 -1.69 -9.47 -13.75
CA VAL A 32 -1.31 -8.51 -12.69
C VAL A 32 0.20 -8.26 -12.66
N TRP A 33 1.03 -9.28 -12.88
CA TRP A 33 2.48 -9.11 -12.97
C TRP A 33 2.91 -8.34 -14.21
N LEU A 34 2.29 -8.62 -15.37
CA LEU A 34 2.54 -7.87 -16.62
C LEU A 34 2.18 -6.39 -16.48
N LEU A 35 1.24 -6.03 -15.59
CA LEU A 35 0.88 -4.65 -15.31
C LEU A 35 1.77 -4.02 -14.22
N ILE A 36 2.16 -4.76 -13.19
CA ILE A 36 2.99 -4.24 -12.10
C ILE A 36 4.40 -3.90 -12.59
N PHE A 37 5.05 -4.76 -13.40
CA PHE A 37 6.43 -4.50 -13.84
C PHE A 37 6.60 -3.18 -14.61
N PRO A 38 5.80 -2.87 -15.66
CA PRO A 38 5.86 -1.57 -16.31
C PRO A 38 5.54 -0.41 -15.37
N LEU A 39 4.55 -0.60 -14.46
CA LEU A 39 4.16 0.41 -13.51
C LEU A 39 5.32 0.80 -12.57
N LEU A 40 6.08 -0.17 -12.07
CA LEU A 40 7.26 0.09 -11.23
C LEU A 40 8.34 0.87 -12.00
N SER A 41 8.52 0.59 -13.28
CA SER A 41 9.45 1.35 -14.14
C SER A 41 8.98 2.79 -14.36
N ILE A 42 7.67 2.99 -14.54
CA ILE A 42 7.06 4.31 -14.67
C ILE A 42 7.19 5.12 -13.39
N PHE A 43 7.11 4.51 -12.22
CA PHE A 43 7.26 5.20 -10.93
C PHE A 43 8.54 6.00 -10.85
N HIS A 44 9.68 5.43 -11.25
CA HIS A 44 10.95 6.15 -11.19
C HIS A 44 10.94 7.44 -12.03
N LEU A 45 10.43 7.36 -13.27
CA LEU A 45 10.30 8.52 -14.15
C LEU A 45 9.27 9.52 -13.64
N PHE A 46 8.15 9.03 -13.14
CA PHE A 46 7.09 9.84 -12.59
C PHE A 46 7.54 10.64 -11.36
N PHE A 47 8.22 10.00 -10.41
CA PHE A 47 8.74 10.68 -9.22
C PHE A 47 9.83 11.70 -9.57
N ALA A 48 10.70 11.41 -10.52
CA ALA A 48 11.68 12.38 -11.02
C ALA A 48 11.00 13.61 -11.69
N TYR A 49 9.86 13.41 -12.32
CA TYR A 49 9.06 14.48 -12.92
C TYR A 49 8.36 15.34 -11.85
N ILE A 50 7.63 14.72 -10.91
CA ILE A 50 6.86 15.47 -9.89
C ILE A 50 7.76 16.24 -8.94
N GLU A 51 8.98 15.76 -8.66
CA GLU A 51 9.92 16.44 -7.78
C GLU A 51 10.33 17.82 -8.35
N LYS A 52 10.35 17.97 -9.68
CA LYS A 52 10.67 19.22 -10.38
C LYS A 52 9.45 20.13 -10.54
N ARG A 53 8.24 19.60 -10.38
CA ARG A 53 6.99 20.34 -10.61
C ARG A 53 6.72 21.29 -9.43
N GLU A 54 6.27 22.48 -9.72
CA GLU A 54 5.71 23.38 -8.71
C GLU A 54 4.37 22.87 -8.19
N GLY A 55 4.13 23.03 -6.91
CA GLY A 55 2.90 22.62 -6.24
C GLY A 55 2.49 23.65 -5.18
N VAL A 56 1.37 23.38 -4.53
CA VAL A 56 0.81 24.23 -3.47
C VAL A 56 1.21 23.68 -2.10
N VAL A 57 1.63 24.56 -1.19
CA VAL A 57 1.78 24.24 0.22
C VAL A 57 0.41 24.38 0.88
N LEU A 58 -0.10 23.31 1.48
CA LEU A 58 -1.37 23.34 2.18
C LEU A 58 -1.20 23.89 3.60
N TYR A 59 -2.17 24.68 4.05
CA TYR A 59 -2.30 24.99 5.46
C TYR A 59 -2.94 23.80 6.18
N ASP A 60 -2.19 23.15 7.06
CA ASP A 60 -2.65 21.98 7.84
C ASP A 60 -2.62 22.34 9.32
N TRP A 61 -3.82 22.59 9.87
CA TRP A 61 -3.97 23.01 11.26
C TRP A 61 -3.47 21.93 12.24
N LEU A 62 -3.77 20.65 11.98
CA LEU A 62 -3.35 19.57 12.87
C LEU A 62 -1.83 19.38 12.83
N LEU A 63 -1.26 19.37 11.62
CA LEU A 63 0.16 19.20 11.43
C LEU A 63 0.98 20.32 12.12
N ASN A 64 0.46 21.55 12.08
CA ASN A 64 1.10 22.70 12.73
C ASN A 64 1.15 22.60 14.29
N GLN A 65 0.34 21.72 14.91
CA GLN A 65 0.39 21.47 16.36
C GLN A 65 1.36 20.36 16.75
N ILE A 66 1.87 19.61 15.78
CA ILE A 66 2.73 18.45 16.02
C ILE A 66 4.19 18.89 15.91
N PRO A 67 5.00 18.74 16.98
CA PRO A 67 6.44 19.01 16.90
C PRO A 67 7.13 17.99 15.99
N VAL A 68 8.00 18.50 15.12
CA VAL A 68 8.72 17.67 14.15
C VAL A 68 9.79 16.82 14.81
N HIS A 69 9.77 15.52 14.57
CA HIS A 69 10.80 14.57 15.02
C HIS A 69 11.07 13.51 13.94
N ASN A 70 12.31 13.04 13.88
CA ASN A 70 12.67 11.94 13.00
C ASN A 70 12.08 10.61 13.53
N ALA A 71 11.17 10.05 12.78
CA ALA A 71 10.48 8.79 13.08
C ALA A 71 10.74 7.70 12.03
N SER A 72 11.77 7.85 11.18
CA SER A 72 12.04 6.92 10.07
C SER A 72 12.17 5.48 10.56
N LEU A 73 12.99 5.23 11.60
CA LEU A 73 13.21 3.87 12.09
C LEU A 73 11.91 3.17 12.55
N PRO A 74 11.09 3.75 13.46
CA PRO A 74 9.84 3.11 13.86
C PRO A 74 8.84 2.97 12.71
N VAL A 75 8.76 3.89 11.76
CA VAL A 75 7.91 3.75 10.57
C VAL A 75 8.29 2.48 9.81
N PHE A 76 9.58 2.28 9.52
CA PHE A 76 10.03 1.11 8.75
C PHE A 76 9.94 -0.20 9.53
N ILE A 77 10.07 -0.20 10.85
CA ILE A 77 9.81 -1.40 11.68
C ILE A 77 8.37 -1.89 11.46
N PHE A 78 7.37 -1.00 11.48
CA PHE A 78 5.98 -1.39 11.24
C PHE A 78 5.73 -1.80 9.79
N ILE A 79 6.31 -1.10 8.81
CA ILE A 79 6.17 -1.44 7.37
C ILE A 79 6.74 -2.83 7.11
N TRP A 80 7.98 -3.09 7.53
CA TRP A 80 8.64 -4.37 7.28
C TRP A 80 8.02 -5.51 8.08
N GLY A 81 7.54 -5.25 9.30
CA GLY A 81 6.77 -6.22 10.08
C GLY A 81 5.48 -6.63 9.39
N ALA A 82 4.73 -5.66 8.87
CA ALA A 82 3.50 -5.93 8.11
C ALA A 82 3.80 -6.63 6.77
N ALA A 83 4.87 -6.24 6.06
CA ALA A 83 5.29 -6.87 4.82
C ALA A 83 5.72 -8.33 5.03
N LEU A 84 6.51 -8.61 6.05
CA LEU A 84 6.92 -9.98 6.41
C LEU A 84 5.70 -10.85 6.73
N LEU A 85 4.77 -10.33 7.52
CA LEU A 85 3.52 -11.04 7.81
C LEU A 85 2.71 -11.31 6.54
N ALA A 86 2.58 -10.31 5.64
CA ALA A 86 1.90 -10.48 4.37
C ALA A 86 2.56 -11.57 3.52
N ILE A 87 3.89 -11.58 3.40
CA ILE A 87 4.64 -12.61 2.67
C ILE A 87 4.34 -14.00 3.24
N ILE A 88 4.42 -14.17 4.57
CA ILE A 88 4.14 -15.46 5.22
C ILE A 88 2.71 -15.94 4.92
N ARG A 89 1.73 -15.04 4.87
CA ARG A 89 0.33 -15.40 4.55
C ARG A 89 0.12 -15.66 3.06
N CYS A 90 0.76 -14.90 2.20
CA CYS A 90 0.76 -15.10 0.75
C CYS A 90 1.36 -16.45 0.35
N LEU A 91 2.45 -16.87 0.97
CA LEU A 91 3.05 -18.19 0.74
C LEU A 91 2.09 -19.34 1.08
N LYS A 92 1.17 -19.11 2.03
CA LYS A 92 0.17 -20.12 2.46
C LYS A 92 -1.15 -20.03 1.69
N SER A 93 -1.46 -18.90 1.06
CA SER A 93 -2.74 -18.68 0.38
C SER A 93 -2.54 -17.92 -0.92
N PRO A 94 -2.68 -18.60 -2.08
CA PRO A 94 -2.61 -17.97 -3.40
C PRO A 94 -3.71 -16.91 -3.59
N GLN A 95 -4.86 -17.10 -2.96
CA GLN A 95 -5.97 -16.16 -2.99
C GLN A 95 -5.61 -14.82 -2.34
N ILE A 96 -5.00 -14.87 -1.14
CA ILE A 96 -4.53 -13.66 -0.46
C ILE A 96 -3.51 -12.93 -1.32
N LEU A 97 -2.53 -13.66 -1.89
CA LEU A 97 -1.54 -13.07 -2.78
C LEU A 97 -2.19 -12.37 -3.97
N LEU A 98 -3.10 -13.05 -4.67
CA LEU A 98 -3.73 -12.50 -5.86
C LEU A 98 -4.53 -11.22 -5.55
N VAL A 99 -5.31 -11.23 -4.45
CA VAL A 99 -6.07 -10.05 -4.01
C VAL A 99 -5.13 -8.89 -3.62
N LEU A 100 -4.05 -9.17 -2.90
CA LEU A 100 -3.09 -8.13 -2.52
C LEU A 100 -2.35 -7.54 -3.72
N LEU A 101 -1.95 -8.36 -4.70
CA LEU A 101 -1.32 -7.89 -5.94
C LEU A 101 -2.24 -6.96 -6.73
N TRP A 102 -3.49 -7.36 -6.96
CA TRP A 102 -4.48 -6.52 -7.63
C TRP A 102 -4.79 -5.24 -6.85
N SER A 103 -4.89 -5.35 -5.51
CA SER A 103 -5.09 -4.17 -4.64
C SER A 103 -3.92 -3.19 -4.74
N TYR A 104 -2.68 -3.70 -4.69
CA TYR A 104 -1.47 -2.89 -4.83
C TYR A 104 -1.40 -2.21 -6.18
N LEU A 105 -1.69 -2.92 -7.27
CA LEU A 105 -1.75 -2.36 -8.62
C LEU A 105 -2.75 -1.19 -8.71
N LEU A 106 -3.98 -1.41 -8.24
CA LEU A 106 -5.04 -0.39 -8.29
C LEU A 106 -4.73 0.82 -7.41
N VAL A 107 -4.22 0.60 -6.19
CA VAL A 107 -3.76 1.68 -5.30
C VAL A 107 -2.64 2.47 -5.96
N SER A 108 -1.67 1.80 -6.58
CA SER A 108 -0.54 2.45 -7.25
C SER A 108 -0.96 3.30 -8.44
N ILE A 109 -1.88 2.80 -9.26
CA ILE A 109 -2.48 3.58 -10.37
C ILE A 109 -3.24 4.79 -9.83
N SER A 110 -4.08 4.58 -8.80
CA SER A 110 -4.83 5.66 -8.17
C SER A 110 -3.90 6.73 -7.58
N ARG A 111 -2.77 6.33 -6.99
CA ARG A 111 -1.76 7.28 -6.47
C ARG A 111 -1.12 8.10 -7.56
N ILE A 112 -0.68 7.48 -8.67
CA ILE A 112 -0.14 8.23 -9.81
C ILE A 112 -1.15 9.29 -10.28
N LEU A 113 -2.41 8.91 -10.45
CA LEU A 113 -3.47 9.82 -10.88
C LEU A 113 -3.71 10.94 -9.87
N CYS A 114 -3.83 10.61 -8.58
CA CYS A 114 -4.07 11.59 -7.53
C CYS A 114 -2.90 12.58 -7.38
N ILE A 115 -1.67 12.09 -7.35
CA ILE A 115 -0.47 12.94 -7.26
C ILE A 115 -0.34 13.82 -8.50
N TRP A 116 -0.68 13.30 -9.68
CA TRP A 116 -0.66 14.08 -10.92
C TRP A 116 -1.70 15.19 -10.92
N LEU A 117 -2.92 14.91 -10.47
CA LEU A 117 -4.06 15.86 -10.43
C LEU A 117 -3.94 16.88 -9.30
N VAL A 118 -3.29 16.52 -8.20
CA VAL A 118 -3.18 17.36 -7.00
C VAL A 118 -1.70 17.69 -6.74
N PRO A 119 -1.16 18.73 -7.40
CA PRO A 119 0.23 19.13 -7.24
C PRO A 119 0.46 19.81 -5.88
N LEU A 120 1.05 19.06 -4.96
CA LEU A 120 1.42 19.57 -3.64
C LEU A 120 2.94 19.72 -3.52
N ASN A 121 3.37 20.74 -2.79
CA ASN A 121 4.72 20.84 -2.25
C ASN A 121 4.78 20.20 -0.88
N ALA A 122 5.98 19.79 -0.48
CA ALA A 122 6.23 19.19 0.80
C ALA A 122 5.71 20.06 1.97
N PRO A 123 5.21 19.46 3.05
CA PRO A 123 4.86 20.19 4.26
C PRO A 123 6.06 20.98 4.81
N PRO A 124 5.82 22.12 5.49
CA PRO A 124 6.87 22.85 6.18
C PRO A 124 7.58 21.95 7.20
N HIS A 125 8.90 22.14 7.32
CA HIS A 125 9.76 21.39 8.27
C HIS A 125 9.82 19.87 8.03
N LEU A 126 9.46 19.38 6.84
CA LEU A 126 9.58 17.97 6.47
C LEU A 126 10.97 17.44 6.79
N ILE A 127 11.03 16.34 7.54
CA ILE A 127 12.26 15.53 7.68
C ILE A 127 12.15 14.37 6.67
N PRO A 128 13.10 14.24 5.72
CA PRO A 128 13.05 13.16 4.74
C PRO A 128 12.96 11.78 5.38
N LEU A 129 12.06 10.96 4.86
CA LEU A 129 11.91 9.58 5.35
C LEU A 129 13.05 8.73 4.79
N VAL A 130 13.89 8.23 5.69
CA VAL A 130 15.09 7.46 5.35
C VAL A 130 14.79 5.98 5.55
N ASP A 131 14.60 5.26 4.44
CA ASP A 131 14.46 3.81 4.47
C ASP A 131 15.85 3.16 4.67
N PRO A 132 16.08 2.45 5.79
CA PRO A 132 17.38 1.82 6.07
C PRO A 132 17.82 0.82 5.01
N LEU A 133 16.89 0.18 4.29
CA LEU A 133 17.18 -0.84 3.28
C LEU A 133 17.35 -0.23 1.89
N THR A 134 16.47 0.67 1.48
CA THR A 134 16.54 1.26 0.12
C THR A 134 17.71 2.22 -0.03
N ASN A 135 18.07 2.96 1.00
CA ASN A 135 19.27 3.83 0.96
C ASN A 135 20.58 3.07 0.72
N PHE A 136 20.64 1.82 1.15
CA PHE A 136 21.81 0.98 0.88
C PHE A 136 21.96 0.65 -0.62
N PHE A 137 20.82 0.54 -1.35
CA PHE A 137 20.81 0.12 -2.76
C PHE A 137 20.69 1.28 -3.76
N TYR A 138 19.98 2.36 -3.44
CA TYR A 138 19.58 3.40 -4.40
C TYR A 138 20.19 4.79 -4.15
N GLY A 139 20.98 4.96 -3.08
CA GLY A 139 21.60 6.25 -2.75
C GLY A 139 20.61 7.27 -2.15
N LYS A 140 21.09 8.53 -1.96
CA LYS A 140 20.38 9.58 -1.22
C LYS A 140 19.44 10.43 -2.09
N GLN A 141 18.65 9.86 -2.96
CA GLN A 141 17.60 10.64 -3.61
C GLN A 141 16.31 10.58 -2.79
N TYR A 142 15.95 11.70 -2.16
CA TYR A 142 14.72 11.81 -1.40
C TYR A 142 13.60 12.32 -2.29
N ILE A 143 12.45 11.63 -2.25
CA ILE A 143 11.22 12.06 -2.90
C ILE A 143 10.39 12.78 -1.84
N THR A 144 10.12 14.07 -2.05
CA THR A 144 9.43 14.94 -1.09
C THR A 144 8.01 15.29 -1.53
N LYS A 145 7.69 15.09 -2.81
CA LYS A 145 6.39 15.45 -3.42
C LYS A 145 5.49 14.25 -3.71
N ASP A 146 5.83 13.07 -3.16
CA ASP A 146 4.97 11.89 -3.16
C ASP A 146 3.91 12.00 -2.05
N LEU A 147 2.91 12.87 -2.24
CA LEU A 147 2.04 13.32 -1.15
C LEU A 147 0.63 12.72 -1.22
N PHE A 148 -0.23 13.20 -2.08
CA PHE A 148 -1.64 12.81 -2.06
C PHE A 148 -1.89 11.54 -2.89
N PHE A 149 -2.30 10.47 -2.24
CA PHE A 149 -2.44 10.13 -0.83
C PHE A 149 -1.30 9.23 -0.34
N SER A 150 -1.15 9.05 1.01
CA SER A 150 -0.02 8.33 1.61
C SER A 150 0.12 6.88 1.13
N GLY A 151 1.26 6.59 0.48
CA GLY A 151 1.58 5.25 0.00
C GLY A 151 1.92 4.27 1.12
N HIS A 152 2.64 4.71 2.14
CA HIS A 152 3.01 3.88 3.29
C HIS A 152 1.78 3.43 4.08
N THR A 153 0.87 4.35 4.39
CA THR A 153 -0.40 4.04 5.06
C THR A 153 -1.24 3.10 4.20
N SER A 154 -1.35 3.36 2.89
CA SER A 154 -2.14 2.56 1.95
C SER A 154 -1.64 1.13 1.83
N SER A 155 -0.33 0.94 1.70
CA SER A 155 0.28 -0.39 1.54
C SER A 155 -0.01 -1.29 2.74
N VAL A 156 0.14 -0.78 3.96
CA VAL A 156 -0.15 -1.58 5.16
C VAL A 156 -1.65 -1.74 5.37
N PHE A 157 -2.46 -0.76 4.96
CA PHE A 157 -3.91 -0.86 5.06
C PHE A 157 -4.50 -1.92 4.11
N ILE A 158 -4.01 -2.07 2.88
CA ILE A 158 -4.45 -3.18 2.01
C ILE A 158 -4.04 -4.54 2.58
N VAL A 159 -2.90 -4.65 3.25
CA VAL A 159 -2.52 -5.87 3.98
C VAL A 159 -3.53 -6.16 5.09
N PHE A 160 -3.89 -5.16 5.91
CA PHE A 160 -4.93 -5.29 6.94
C PHE A 160 -6.26 -5.80 6.36
N LEU A 161 -6.69 -5.28 5.21
CA LEU A 161 -7.93 -5.69 4.56
C LEU A 161 -7.86 -7.13 4.02
N GLY A 162 -6.72 -7.52 3.46
CA GLY A 162 -6.50 -8.82 2.81
C GLY A 162 -6.29 -9.98 3.78
N LEU A 163 -5.85 -9.73 5.01
CA LEU A 163 -5.61 -10.78 6.00
C LEU A 163 -6.92 -11.21 6.70
N GLU A 164 -7.01 -12.49 7.05
CA GLU A 164 -8.23 -13.09 7.61
C GLU A 164 -8.16 -13.31 9.12
N LYS A 165 -6.97 -13.70 9.62
CA LYS A 165 -6.79 -14.04 11.04
C LYS A 165 -6.90 -12.82 11.93
N LYS A 166 -7.71 -12.90 12.99
CA LYS A 166 -7.95 -11.80 13.94
C LYS A 166 -6.65 -11.20 14.50
N ARG A 167 -5.67 -12.04 14.88
CA ARG A 167 -4.38 -11.58 15.41
C ARG A 167 -3.60 -10.75 14.38
N ASP A 168 -3.58 -11.23 13.13
CA ASP A 168 -2.89 -10.55 12.03
C ASP A 168 -3.54 -9.19 11.72
N LYS A 169 -4.89 -9.16 11.72
CA LYS A 169 -5.66 -7.92 11.54
C LYS A 169 -5.39 -6.90 12.66
N VAL A 170 -5.35 -7.36 13.90
CA VAL A 170 -5.04 -6.46 15.04
C VAL A 170 -3.63 -5.88 14.88
N PHE A 171 -2.63 -6.71 14.58
CA PHE A 171 -1.27 -6.25 14.38
C PHE A 171 -1.16 -5.24 13.22
N THR A 172 -1.74 -5.55 12.07
CA THR A 172 -1.66 -4.67 10.89
C THR A 172 -2.48 -3.39 11.07
N LEU A 173 -3.61 -3.43 11.78
CA LEU A 173 -4.37 -2.22 12.13
C LEU A 173 -3.57 -1.30 13.05
N VAL A 174 -2.94 -1.85 14.09
CA VAL A 174 -2.04 -1.10 14.96
C VAL A 174 -0.89 -0.51 14.14
N SER A 175 -0.30 -1.28 13.22
CA SER A 175 0.76 -0.79 12.33
C SER A 175 0.27 0.39 11.47
N VAL A 176 -0.93 0.32 10.89
CA VAL A 176 -1.52 1.44 10.12
C VAL A 176 -1.63 2.70 10.96
N ILE A 177 -2.18 2.58 12.17
CA ILE A 177 -2.37 3.72 13.08
C ILE A 177 -1.00 4.32 13.48
N CYS A 178 -0.04 3.47 13.84
CA CYS A 178 1.31 3.92 14.20
C CYS A 178 2.01 4.61 13.02
N ILE A 179 1.98 4.02 11.83
CA ILE A 179 2.57 4.61 10.62
C ILE A 179 1.91 5.97 10.33
N ALA A 180 0.59 6.04 10.35
CA ALA A 180 -0.16 7.28 10.11
C ALA A 180 0.28 8.40 11.08
N ALA A 181 0.34 8.11 12.38
CA ALA A 181 0.79 9.07 13.39
C ALA A 181 2.26 9.48 13.22
N LEU A 182 3.15 8.52 12.97
CA LEU A 182 4.60 8.77 12.82
C LEU A 182 4.93 9.56 11.54
N LEU A 183 4.18 9.36 10.45
CA LEU A 183 4.33 10.15 9.23
C LEU A 183 3.91 11.62 9.44
N LEU A 184 2.91 11.89 10.28
CA LEU A 184 2.56 13.24 10.70
C LEU A 184 3.62 13.84 11.61
N VAL A 185 4.16 13.08 12.58
CA VAL A 185 5.26 13.53 13.45
C VAL A 185 6.50 13.89 12.64
N GLN A 186 6.78 13.23 11.54
CA GLN A 186 7.92 13.51 10.67
C GLN A 186 7.62 14.56 9.59
N HIS A 187 6.37 15.04 9.52
CA HIS A 187 5.86 15.98 8.49
C HIS A 187 6.07 15.49 7.05
N VAL A 188 6.04 14.17 6.83
CA VAL A 188 6.20 13.58 5.49
C VAL A 188 4.92 13.73 4.66
N HIS A 189 3.77 13.77 5.31
CA HIS A 189 2.46 13.89 4.70
C HIS A 189 1.59 14.94 5.38
N TYR A 190 0.68 15.54 4.65
CA TYR A 190 -0.44 16.29 5.23
C TYR A 190 -1.46 15.36 5.88
N THR A 191 -2.22 15.90 6.82
CA THR A 191 -3.31 15.15 7.49
C THR A 191 -4.30 14.56 6.48
N ILE A 192 -4.63 15.32 5.43
CA ILE A 192 -5.55 14.86 4.38
C ILE A 192 -5.02 13.66 3.60
N ASP A 193 -3.69 13.58 3.37
CA ASP A 193 -3.07 12.44 2.68
C ASP A 193 -3.24 11.15 3.47
N ILE A 194 -3.10 11.25 4.79
CA ILE A 194 -3.26 10.14 5.73
C ILE A 194 -4.71 9.69 5.82
N LEU A 195 -5.66 10.64 5.89
CA LEU A 195 -7.09 10.33 5.98
C LEU A 195 -7.67 9.79 4.66
N ALA A 196 -7.19 10.26 3.52
CA ALA A 196 -7.62 9.78 2.21
C ALA A 196 -7.12 8.35 1.91
N ALA A 197 -5.95 7.98 2.43
CA ALA A 197 -5.31 6.70 2.15
C ALA A 197 -6.20 5.47 2.47
N PRO A 198 -6.82 5.32 3.66
CA PRO A 198 -7.71 4.20 3.94
C PRO A 198 -8.96 4.17 3.05
N VAL A 199 -9.54 5.34 2.74
CA VAL A 199 -10.76 5.44 1.95
C VAL A 199 -10.52 4.94 0.53
N ILE A 200 -9.50 5.47 -0.14
CA ILE A 200 -9.19 5.11 -1.53
C ILE A 200 -8.68 3.66 -1.60
N SER A 201 -7.83 3.25 -0.65
CA SER A 201 -7.34 1.88 -0.59
C SER A 201 -8.44 0.86 -0.35
N TYR A 202 -9.48 1.20 0.44
CA TYR A 202 -10.64 0.34 0.63
C TYR A 202 -11.41 0.15 -0.67
N LEU A 203 -11.63 1.22 -1.45
CA LEU A 203 -12.31 1.13 -2.74
C LEU A 203 -11.50 0.28 -3.74
N CYS A 204 -10.19 0.49 -3.81
CA CYS A 204 -9.28 -0.32 -4.63
C CYS A 204 -9.29 -1.80 -4.22
N TYR A 205 -9.27 -2.09 -2.92
CA TYR A 205 -9.37 -3.45 -2.40
C TYR A 205 -10.70 -4.12 -2.76
N LYS A 206 -11.81 -3.41 -2.65
CA LYS A 206 -13.13 -3.93 -3.07
C LYS A 206 -13.16 -4.26 -4.55
N LEU A 207 -12.63 -3.38 -5.39
CA LEU A 207 -12.51 -3.61 -6.83
C LEU A 207 -11.58 -4.80 -7.13
N ALA A 208 -10.44 -4.90 -6.46
CA ALA A 208 -9.54 -6.04 -6.58
C ALA A 208 -10.24 -7.36 -6.24
N LYS A 209 -11.03 -7.40 -5.16
CA LYS A 209 -11.84 -8.58 -4.82
C LYS A 209 -12.83 -8.94 -5.91
N LEU A 210 -13.52 -7.97 -6.49
CA LEU A 210 -14.44 -8.21 -7.61
C LEU A 210 -13.69 -8.81 -8.81
N ILE A 211 -12.54 -8.24 -9.19
CA ILE A 211 -11.71 -8.77 -10.28
C ILE A 211 -11.27 -10.21 -9.99
N VAL A 212 -10.82 -10.50 -8.78
CA VAL A 212 -10.32 -11.83 -8.41
C VAL A 212 -11.47 -12.84 -8.34
N GLN A 213 -12.64 -12.45 -7.87
CA GLN A 213 -13.80 -13.33 -7.71
C GLN A 213 -14.65 -13.47 -8.99
N SER A 214 -14.53 -12.57 -9.97
CA SER A 214 -15.27 -12.66 -11.23
C SER A 214 -14.87 -13.90 -12.00
N GLY A 215 -15.87 -14.67 -12.47
CA GLY A 215 -15.70 -15.86 -13.32
C GLY A 215 -15.64 -17.19 -12.56
N HIS A 216 -16.10 -17.20 -11.30
CA HIS A 216 -16.48 -18.43 -10.58
C HIS A 216 -17.97 -18.68 -10.69
#